data_b36463b5505e56ab2eefc27e077c28f1
#
_entry.id   b36463b5505e56ab2eefc27e077c28f1
#
_cell.length_a   1.000
_cell.length_b   1.000
_cell.length_c   1.000
_cell.angle_alpha   90.00
_cell.angle_beta   90.00
_cell.angle_gamma   90.00
#
_symmetry.space_group_name_H-M   'P 1'
#
loop_
_entity.id
_entity.type
_entity.pdbx_description
1 polymer ?
#
loop_
_entity_poly.entity_id
_entity_poly.type
_entity_poly.pdbx_seq_one_letter_code
_entity_poly.pdbx_strand_id
1 'polypeptide(L)'
;MKHGWIRIVGPAVLVSTVFPAFFIAQIAQTAQTEQAIGPYARIAIMRALDGHTVELEAGYIRHLEWHREAKDTFRWYSYTVWASTERQRWIIYATFGHTAASLSNPISPAEDERDNLLNVLPHAQFLGNGVYEFLSGLSRGNGVPTPTLRAEYTTVELNQGAGKAFEVALAAEQSKLQGETLWYRMVVGGNTPSYVRLRPRATLAAILDEHADQALPDKVSGLISKMTVETLNLRPNMLVNVTPEAAR
;
A
#
# COMPACT_ATOMS: atom_id res chain seq x y z
N MET A 1 -14.27 42.45 -96.20
CA MET A 1 -14.99 41.21 -96.01
C MET A 1 -14.16 40.29 -95.11
N LYS A 2 -14.45 40.26 -93.85
CA LYS A 2 -13.83 39.26 -92.87
C LYS A 2 -14.91 39.00 -91.82
N HIS A 3 -15.45 37.81 -91.81
CA HIS A 3 -16.44 37.32 -90.88
C HIS A 3 -15.71 36.96 -89.51
N GLY A 4 -16.12 37.64 -88.45
CA GLY A 4 -15.71 37.30 -87.12
C GLY A 4 -16.72 36.39 -86.47
N TRP A 5 -16.24 35.22 -85.99
CA TRP A 5 -17.04 34.27 -85.19
C TRP A 5 -16.91 34.62 -83.71
N ILE A 6 -18.07 34.86 -83.11
CA ILE A 6 -18.19 35.05 -81.64
C ILE A 6 -18.31 33.66 -81.01
N ARG A 7 -17.35 33.31 -80.19
CA ARG A 7 -17.44 32.11 -79.29
C ARG A 7 -18.10 32.54 -78.00
N ILE A 8 -19.24 31.98 -77.71
CA ILE A 8 -19.86 32.09 -76.40
C ILE A 8 -19.22 31.04 -75.47
N VAL A 9 -18.56 31.50 -74.41
CA VAL A 9 -18.02 30.65 -73.37
C VAL A 9 -19.05 30.69 -72.24
N GLY A 10 -19.75 29.57 -72.01
CA GLY A 10 -20.68 29.41 -70.89
C GLY A 10 -19.92 29.19 -69.60
N PRO A 11 -20.42 29.63 -68.45
CA PRO A 11 -19.73 29.45 -67.15
C PRO A 11 -19.91 27.98 -66.69
N ALA A 12 -18.78 27.34 -66.39
CA ALA A 12 -18.73 26.07 -65.73
C ALA A 12 -19.05 26.25 -64.25
N VAL A 13 -20.18 25.70 -63.80
CA VAL A 13 -20.54 25.66 -62.37
C VAL A 13 -19.75 24.55 -61.73
N LEU A 14 -18.74 24.92 -60.90
CA LEU A 14 -18.02 24.02 -60.03
C LEU A 14 -18.89 23.73 -58.80
N VAL A 15 -19.49 22.54 -58.75
CA VAL A 15 -20.15 22.02 -57.56
C VAL A 15 -19.09 21.50 -56.63
N SER A 16 -18.75 22.30 -55.61
CA SER A 16 -17.86 21.87 -54.50
C SER A 16 -18.67 20.99 -53.55
N THR A 17 -18.47 19.68 -53.61
CA THR A 17 -18.95 18.73 -52.59
C THR A 17 -18.11 18.86 -51.36
N VAL A 18 -18.63 19.57 -50.35
CA VAL A 18 -18.05 19.61 -48.99
C VAL A 18 -18.36 18.28 -48.32
N PHE A 19 -17.39 17.41 -48.23
CA PHE A 19 -17.46 16.23 -47.36
C PHE A 19 -17.31 16.69 -45.91
N PRO A 20 -18.26 16.41 -45.01
CA PRO A 20 -18.02 16.62 -43.58
C PRO A 20 -17.00 15.59 -43.12
N ALA A 21 -15.80 16.06 -42.75
CA ALA A 21 -14.83 15.27 -42.06
C ALA A 21 -15.42 14.92 -40.67
N PHE A 22 -15.91 13.69 -40.52
CA PHE A 22 -16.20 13.13 -39.23
C PHE A 22 -14.84 12.96 -38.49
N PHE A 23 -14.54 13.91 -37.60
CA PHE A 23 -13.53 13.73 -36.59
C PHE A 23 -14.05 12.64 -35.64
N ILE A 24 -13.64 11.40 -35.89
CA ILE A 24 -13.67 10.34 -34.87
C ILE A 24 -12.60 10.72 -33.86
N ALA A 25 -13.02 11.41 -32.78
CA ALA A 25 -12.22 11.54 -31.60
C ALA A 25 -12.02 10.11 -31.07
N GLN A 26 -10.89 9.49 -31.38
CA GLN A 26 -10.40 8.33 -30.67
C GLN A 26 -10.16 8.78 -29.24
N ILE A 27 -11.13 8.51 -28.37
CA ILE A 27 -10.93 8.49 -26.93
C ILE A 27 -9.90 7.37 -26.73
N ALA A 28 -8.63 7.74 -26.66
CA ALA A 28 -7.60 6.87 -26.13
C ALA A 28 -7.98 6.63 -24.67
N GLN A 29 -8.76 5.57 -24.46
CA GLN A 29 -8.96 4.98 -23.16
C GLN A 29 -7.59 4.47 -22.76
N THR A 30 -6.82 5.30 -22.04
CA THR A 30 -5.62 4.86 -21.34
C THR A 30 -6.11 3.80 -20.36
N ALA A 31 -6.06 2.54 -20.80
CA ALA A 31 -6.12 1.42 -19.89
C ALA A 31 -5.01 1.70 -18.87
N GLN A 32 -5.38 2.10 -17.65
CA GLN A 32 -4.46 2.03 -16.53
C GLN A 32 -4.05 0.57 -16.48
N THR A 33 -2.85 0.30 -16.95
CA THR A 33 -2.23 -1.02 -16.83
C THR A 33 -2.24 -1.29 -15.34
N GLU A 34 -3.07 -2.22 -14.90
CA GLU A 34 -3.15 -2.64 -13.50
C GLU A 34 -1.72 -3.05 -13.12
N GLN A 35 -1.09 -2.22 -12.30
CA GLN A 35 0.32 -2.40 -11.97
C GLN A 35 0.43 -3.74 -11.25
N ALA A 36 1.17 -4.67 -11.83
CA ALA A 36 1.35 -6.00 -11.27
C ALA A 36 1.78 -5.88 -9.79
N ILE A 37 1.04 -6.54 -8.91
CA ILE A 37 1.34 -6.56 -7.48
C ILE A 37 2.67 -7.28 -7.29
N GLY A 38 3.69 -6.54 -6.84
CA GLY A 38 4.98 -7.10 -6.49
C GLY A 38 5.01 -7.70 -5.09
N PRO A 39 6.06 -8.47 -4.76
CA PRO A 39 6.12 -9.22 -3.51
C PRO A 39 6.57 -8.40 -2.29
N TYR A 40 6.87 -7.11 -2.44
CA TYR A 40 7.46 -6.36 -1.35
C TYR A 40 6.47 -5.39 -0.69
N ALA A 41 6.67 -5.20 0.61
CA ALA A 41 6.05 -4.15 1.40
C ALA A 41 7.14 -3.32 2.09
N ARG A 42 6.89 -2.03 2.28
CA ARG A 42 7.66 -1.17 3.17
C ARG A 42 6.81 -0.88 4.39
N ILE A 43 7.33 -1.15 5.58
CA ILE A 43 6.61 -0.90 6.85
C ILE A 43 7.50 -0.01 7.71
N ALA A 44 6.96 1.08 8.19
CA ALA A 44 7.65 1.99 9.08
C ALA A 44 6.81 2.28 10.33
N ILE A 45 7.51 2.55 11.42
CA ILE A 45 6.93 2.76 12.74
C ILE A 45 7.44 4.09 13.26
N MET A 46 6.53 4.96 13.67
CA MET A 46 6.85 6.23 14.32
C MET A 46 5.99 6.46 15.54
N ARG A 47 6.51 7.26 16.47
CA ARG A 47 5.75 7.78 17.59
C ARG A 47 5.86 9.31 17.63
N ALA A 48 4.86 9.96 18.21
CA ALA A 48 4.97 11.36 18.51
C ALA A 48 6.06 11.60 19.57
N LEU A 49 6.76 12.72 19.47
CA LEU A 49 7.51 13.27 20.59
C LEU A 49 6.54 13.67 21.72
N ASP A 50 7.03 13.75 22.93
CA ASP A 50 6.19 14.08 24.08
C ASP A 50 5.48 15.42 23.88
N GLY A 51 4.16 15.43 23.98
CA GLY A 51 3.32 16.59 23.74
C GLY A 51 2.99 16.89 22.27
N HIS A 52 3.60 16.22 21.29
CA HIS A 52 3.48 16.51 19.85
C HIS A 52 2.48 15.63 19.09
N THR A 53 1.57 14.95 19.76
CA THR A 53 0.66 14.00 19.08
C THR A 53 -0.22 14.69 18.03
N VAL A 54 -0.76 15.88 18.34
CA VAL A 54 -1.66 16.62 17.44
C VAL A 54 -0.87 17.17 16.24
N GLU A 55 0.31 17.71 16.50
CA GLU A 55 1.20 18.28 15.49
C GLU A 55 1.70 17.19 14.54
N LEU A 56 2.07 16.01 15.08
CA LEU A 56 2.46 14.87 14.26
C LEU A 56 1.32 14.42 13.35
N GLU A 57 0.11 14.24 13.88
CA GLU A 57 -1.05 13.82 13.06
C GLU A 57 -1.33 14.84 11.95
N ALA A 58 -1.35 16.13 12.28
CA ALA A 58 -1.58 17.19 11.32
C ALA A 58 -0.45 17.28 10.27
N GLY A 59 0.79 17.16 10.70
CA GLY A 59 1.96 17.16 9.82
C GLY A 59 1.98 15.97 8.87
N TYR A 60 1.68 14.79 9.40
CA TYR A 60 1.64 13.57 8.58
C TYR A 60 0.49 13.61 7.55
N ILE A 61 -0.67 14.17 7.88
CA ILE A 61 -1.76 14.39 6.92
C ILE A 61 -1.28 15.31 5.78
N ARG A 62 -0.57 16.41 6.07
CA ARG A 62 0.00 17.30 5.04
C ARG A 62 1.01 16.57 4.16
N HIS A 63 1.87 15.76 4.75
CA HIS A 63 2.84 14.95 4.01
C HIS A 63 2.14 13.95 3.06
N LEU A 64 1.07 13.31 3.50
CA LEU A 64 0.27 12.44 2.64
C LEU A 64 -0.46 13.20 1.53
N GLU A 65 -0.83 14.49 1.76
CA GLU A 65 -1.38 15.33 0.71
C GLU A 65 -0.33 15.65 -0.37
N TRP A 66 0.92 15.92 0.04
CA TRP A 66 2.02 16.05 -0.89
C TRP A 66 2.15 14.79 -1.79
N HIS A 67 2.05 13.58 -1.27
CA HIS A 67 2.06 12.35 -2.07
C HIS A 67 0.90 12.30 -3.08
N ARG A 68 -0.30 12.78 -2.72
CA ARG A 68 -1.45 12.86 -3.65
C ARG A 68 -1.20 13.87 -4.76
N GLU A 69 -0.70 15.06 -4.43
CA GLU A 69 -0.38 16.13 -5.38
C GLU A 69 0.75 15.72 -6.33
N ALA A 70 1.77 15.05 -5.81
CA ALA A 70 2.88 14.47 -6.58
C ALA A 70 2.45 13.29 -7.46
N LYS A 71 1.19 12.81 -7.33
CA LYS A 71 0.66 11.64 -8.04
C LYS A 71 1.45 10.37 -7.75
N ASP A 72 1.87 10.20 -6.49
CA ASP A 72 2.49 8.97 -6.06
C ASP A 72 1.57 7.78 -6.37
N THR A 73 2.13 6.73 -6.93
CA THR A 73 1.38 5.52 -7.29
C THR A 73 1.33 4.49 -6.16
N PHE A 74 2.03 4.71 -5.06
CA PHE A 74 2.06 3.80 -3.94
C PHE A 74 0.74 3.82 -3.17
N ARG A 75 0.37 2.64 -2.65
CA ARG A 75 -0.79 2.48 -1.79
C ARG A 75 -0.35 2.63 -0.34
N TRP A 76 -0.65 3.78 0.26
CA TRP A 76 -0.25 4.11 1.63
C TRP A 76 -1.35 3.75 2.60
N TYR A 77 -1.01 2.91 3.55
CA TYR A 77 -1.85 2.53 4.68
C TYR A 77 -1.27 3.14 5.93
N SER A 78 -2.13 3.71 6.76
CA SER A 78 -1.71 4.24 8.06
C SER A 78 -2.63 3.69 9.15
N TYR A 79 -2.01 3.18 10.17
CA TYR A 79 -2.67 2.60 11.32
C TYR A 79 -2.17 3.27 12.59
N THR A 80 -3.08 3.39 13.58
CA THR A 80 -2.68 3.70 14.95
C THR A 80 -2.75 2.42 15.77
N VAL A 81 -1.72 2.12 16.54
CA VAL A 81 -1.72 1.01 17.50
C VAL A 81 -2.74 1.32 18.59
N TRP A 82 -3.79 0.50 18.67
CA TRP A 82 -4.88 0.68 19.61
C TRP A 82 -4.66 -0.06 20.92
N ALA A 83 -4.25 -1.33 20.86
CA ALA A 83 -3.92 -2.14 22.01
C ALA A 83 -2.50 -2.68 21.89
N SER A 84 -1.67 -2.32 22.84
CA SER A 84 -0.28 -2.75 23.01
C SER A 84 0.18 -2.39 24.40
N THR A 85 1.10 -3.16 24.97
CA THR A 85 1.74 -2.85 26.26
C THR A 85 2.81 -1.77 26.13
N GLU A 86 3.42 -1.62 24.95
CA GLU A 86 4.60 -0.76 24.75
C GLU A 86 4.36 0.34 23.71
N ARG A 87 3.52 0.07 22.71
CA ARG A 87 3.42 0.90 21.50
C ARG A 87 2.05 1.56 21.31
N GLN A 88 1.26 1.69 22.36
CA GLN A 88 -0.06 2.33 22.26
C GLN A 88 0.06 3.75 21.64
N ARG A 89 -0.82 4.05 20.67
CA ARG A 89 -0.90 5.30 19.91
C ARG A 89 0.25 5.55 18.91
N TRP A 90 1.19 4.63 18.76
CA TRP A 90 2.18 4.74 17.70
C TRP A 90 1.52 4.61 16.33
N ILE A 91 2.11 5.22 15.34
CA ILE A 91 1.65 5.13 13.95
C ILE A 91 2.51 4.09 13.24
N ILE A 92 1.85 3.12 12.64
CA ILE A 92 2.45 2.19 11.68
C ILE A 92 1.95 2.60 10.32
N TYR A 93 2.84 3.04 9.44
CA TYR A 93 2.49 3.25 8.05
C TYR A 93 3.17 2.22 7.16
N ALA A 94 2.48 1.82 6.11
CA ALA A 94 2.98 0.79 5.22
C ALA A 94 2.53 1.06 3.79
N THR A 95 3.38 0.63 2.85
CA THR A 95 3.06 0.56 1.43
C THR A 95 3.26 -0.87 0.95
N PHE A 96 2.35 -1.36 0.12
CA PHE A 96 2.31 -2.78 -0.27
C PHE A 96 2.31 -2.95 -1.78
N GLY A 97 2.69 -4.15 -2.23
CA GLY A 97 2.63 -4.54 -3.62
C GLY A 97 3.76 -3.99 -4.48
N HIS A 98 4.91 -3.70 -3.88
CA HIS A 98 6.06 -3.18 -4.59
C HIS A 98 6.83 -4.27 -5.34
N THR A 99 7.36 -3.90 -6.50
CA THR A 99 8.49 -4.59 -7.12
C THR A 99 9.80 -4.00 -6.57
N ALA A 100 10.93 -4.68 -6.76
CA ALA A 100 12.22 -4.11 -6.42
C ALA A 100 12.50 -2.82 -7.21
N ALA A 101 12.05 -2.75 -8.46
CA ALA A 101 12.19 -1.56 -9.30
C ALA A 101 11.39 -0.36 -8.76
N SER A 102 10.13 -0.58 -8.30
CA SER A 102 9.33 0.51 -7.76
C SER A 102 9.90 1.05 -6.45
N LEU A 103 10.44 0.18 -5.57
CA LEU A 103 11.11 0.61 -4.34
C LEU A 103 12.40 1.39 -4.61
N SER A 104 13.09 1.10 -5.74
CA SER A 104 14.32 1.80 -6.11
C SER A 104 14.08 3.16 -6.78
N ASN A 105 12.84 3.41 -7.23
CA ASN A 105 12.48 4.63 -7.94
C ASN A 105 11.22 5.28 -7.32
N PRO A 106 11.29 5.74 -6.05
CA PRO A 106 10.19 6.48 -5.44
C PRO A 106 10.01 7.83 -6.14
N ILE A 107 8.80 8.39 -6.02
CA ILE A 107 8.51 9.69 -6.61
C ILE A 107 9.31 10.80 -5.91
N SER A 108 9.96 11.66 -6.67
CA SER A 108 10.65 12.88 -6.21
C SER A 108 11.34 12.75 -4.84
N PRO A 109 12.34 11.85 -4.65
CA PRO A 109 12.87 11.53 -3.31
C PRO A 109 13.36 12.74 -2.51
N ALA A 110 13.96 13.73 -3.19
CA ALA A 110 14.48 14.93 -2.52
C ALA A 110 13.34 15.86 -2.03
N GLU A 111 12.24 15.91 -2.76
CA GLU A 111 11.06 16.71 -2.36
C GLU A 111 10.28 16.00 -1.25
N ASP A 112 10.14 14.66 -1.33
CA ASP A 112 9.58 13.81 -0.27
C ASP A 112 10.34 13.98 1.04
N GLU A 113 11.68 13.88 1.00
CA GLU A 113 12.52 14.10 2.17
C GLU A 113 12.35 15.52 2.73
N ARG A 114 12.33 16.54 1.87
CA ARG A 114 12.13 17.92 2.30
C ARG A 114 10.79 18.13 2.98
N ASP A 115 9.71 17.59 2.40
CA ASP A 115 8.37 17.70 2.98
C ASP A 115 8.29 16.97 4.33
N ASN A 116 8.91 15.80 4.42
CA ASN A 116 9.01 15.02 5.65
C ASN A 116 9.78 15.78 6.76
N LEU A 117 10.91 16.42 6.41
CA LEU A 117 11.69 17.28 7.30
C LEU A 117 10.88 18.47 7.85
N LEU A 118 9.95 19.00 7.06
CA LEU A 118 9.13 20.16 7.47
C LEU A 118 7.91 19.75 8.27
N ASN A 119 7.26 18.65 7.89
CA ASN A 119 5.93 18.31 8.39
C ASN A 119 5.90 17.17 9.42
N VAL A 120 6.84 16.23 9.38
CA VAL A 120 6.77 15.01 10.20
C VAL A 120 7.90 14.93 11.22
N LEU A 121 9.15 15.04 10.78
CA LEU A 121 10.33 14.87 11.64
C LEU A 121 10.41 15.79 12.86
N PRO A 122 9.94 17.06 12.81
CA PRO A 122 9.93 17.90 13.99
C PRO A 122 9.04 17.39 15.15
N HIS A 123 8.11 16.47 14.84
CA HIS A 123 7.10 15.99 15.78
C HIS A 123 7.16 14.48 16.03
N ALA A 124 8.06 13.76 15.32
CA ALA A 124 8.10 12.31 15.34
C ALA A 124 9.48 11.76 15.68
N GLN A 125 9.47 10.60 16.32
CA GLN A 125 10.61 9.70 16.37
C GLN A 125 10.31 8.48 15.50
N PHE A 126 11.15 8.24 14.48
CA PHE A 126 11.12 7.00 13.69
C PHE A 126 11.83 5.89 14.46
N LEU A 127 11.14 4.76 14.59
CA LEU A 127 11.60 3.61 15.40
C LEU A 127 11.86 2.37 14.56
N GLY A 128 11.43 2.38 13.32
CA GLY A 128 11.66 1.31 12.36
C GLY A 128 11.26 1.72 10.96
N ASN A 129 11.99 1.21 9.96
CA ASN A 129 11.66 1.36 8.54
C ASN A 129 12.30 0.18 7.80
N GLY A 130 11.49 -0.82 7.47
CA GLY A 130 11.96 -2.07 6.88
C GLY A 130 11.28 -2.41 5.57
N VAL A 131 11.98 -3.17 4.74
CA VAL A 131 11.43 -3.83 3.56
C VAL A 131 11.17 -5.28 3.90
N TYR A 132 10.00 -5.74 3.52
CA TYR A 132 9.49 -7.08 3.80
C TYR A 132 9.05 -7.76 2.51
N GLU A 133 9.27 -9.06 2.43
CA GLU A 133 8.82 -9.91 1.34
C GLU A 133 7.54 -10.64 1.74
N PHE A 134 6.53 -10.58 0.91
CA PHE A 134 5.27 -11.31 1.07
C PHE A 134 5.48 -12.81 0.83
N LEU A 135 5.00 -13.62 1.75
CA LEU A 135 5.13 -15.07 1.72
C LEU A 135 3.81 -15.72 1.31
N SER A 136 3.55 -15.84 0.02
CA SER A 136 2.29 -16.37 -0.51
C SER A 136 1.98 -17.79 -0.03
N GLY A 137 3.00 -18.65 0.13
CA GLY A 137 2.87 -20.00 0.65
C GLY A 137 2.48 -20.10 2.14
N LEU A 138 2.53 -19.00 2.88
CA LEU A 138 2.13 -18.93 4.29
C LEU A 138 0.87 -18.10 4.49
N SER A 139 0.35 -17.50 3.42
CA SER A 139 -0.68 -16.47 3.47
C SER A 139 -1.98 -16.93 2.83
N ARG A 140 -3.06 -16.26 3.21
CA ARG A 140 -4.33 -16.25 2.50
C ARG A 140 -4.67 -14.81 2.12
N GLY A 141 -4.44 -14.43 0.88
CA GLY A 141 -4.55 -13.10 0.31
C GLY A 141 -3.49 -12.88 -0.77
N ASN A 142 -3.45 -11.68 -1.33
CA ASN A 142 -2.60 -11.35 -2.48
C ASN A 142 -1.36 -10.49 -2.13
N GLY A 143 -1.11 -10.24 -0.84
CA GLY A 143 0.02 -9.42 -0.40
C GLY A 143 -0.28 -7.91 -0.34
N VAL A 144 -1.52 -7.50 -0.59
CA VAL A 144 -2.02 -6.14 -0.34
C VAL A 144 -3.21 -6.27 0.60
N PRO A 145 -3.16 -5.74 1.83
CA PRO A 145 -4.21 -5.96 2.80
C PRO A 145 -5.52 -5.28 2.40
N THR A 146 -6.64 -5.95 2.63
CA THR A 146 -7.95 -5.32 2.57
C THR A 146 -8.01 -4.18 3.59
N PRO A 147 -8.40 -2.95 3.20
CA PRO A 147 -8.37 -1.77 4.07
C PRO A 147 -9.56 -1.73 5.04
N THR A 148 -9.64 -2.71 5.93
CA THR A 148 -10.64 -2.82 6.99
C THR A 148 -10.29 -1.90 8.17
N LEU A 149 -11.30 -1.52 8.98
CA LEU A 149 -11.13 -0.58 10.09
C LEU A 149 -10.21 -1.09 11.20
N ARG A 150 -10.03 -2.40 11.30
CA ARG A 150 -9.19 -3.06 12.31
C ARG A 150 -8.20 -4.01 11.63
N ALA A 151 -7.10 -4.25 12.30
CA ALA A 151 -6.21 -5.36 11.95
C ALA A 151 -5.57 -5.92 13.22
N GLU A 152 -5.33 -7.23 13.25
CA GLU A 152 -4.39 -7.83 14.15
C GLU A 152 -3.00 -7.77 13.50
N TYR A 153 -2.02 -7.32 14.25
CA TYR A 153 -0.64 -7.17 13.82
C TYR A 153 0.27 -7.96 14.75
N THR A 154 0.88 -9.01 14.24
CA THR A 154 1.81 -9.84 15.01
C THR A 154 3.21 -9.64 14.48
N THR A 155 4.14 -9.28 15.33
CA THR A 155 5.58 -9.31 15.03
C THR A 155 6.21 -10.52 15.68
N VAL A 156 7.08 -11.23 14.94
CA VAL A 156 7.77 -12.43 15.40
C VAL A 156 9.26 -12.29 15.10
N GLU A 157 10.09 -12.36 16.12
CA GLU A 157 11.53 -12.50 15.99
C GLU A 157 11.89 -13.95 16.33
N LEU A 158 12.74 -14.58 15.52
CA LEU A 158 13.13 -15.96 15.70
C LEU A 158 14.56 -16.08 16.25
N ASN A 159 14.83 -17.23 16.84
CA ASN A 159 16.19 -17.65 17.13
C ASN A 159 16.99 -17.77 15.82
N GLN A 160 18.29 -17.51 15.86
CA GLN A 160 19.18 -17.61 14.70
C GLN A 160 19.09 -19.00 14.05
N GLY A 161 18.97 -19.00 12.72
CA GLY A 161 18.83 -20.24 11.93
C GLY A 161 17.43 -20.86 11.91
N ALA A 162 16.46 -20.35 12.67
CA ALA A 162 15.13 -20.96 12.80
C ALA A 162 14.17 -20.64 11.62
N GLY A 163 14.51 -19.70 10.73
CA GLY A 163 13.60 -19.19 9.71
C GLY A 163 13.00 -20.27 8.80
N LYS A 164 13.83 -21.18 8.27
CA LYS A 164 13.34 -22.26 7.40
C LYS A 164 12.40 -23.22 8.13
N ALA A 165 12.70 -23.60 9.35
CA ALA A 165 11.86 -24.49 10.15
C ALA A 165 10.52 -23.81 10.48
N PHE A 166 10.54 -22.53 10.80
CA PHE A 166 9.35 -21.72 11.04
C PHE A 166 8.45 -21.66 9.80
N GLU A 167 8.99 -21.33 8.63
CA GLU A 167 8.22 -21.27 7.39
C GLU A 167 7.62 -22.63 7.00
N VAL A 168 8.37 -23.71 7.11
CA VAL A 168 7.86 -25.08 6.85
C VAL A 168 6.72 -25.43 7.80
N ALA A 169 6.85 -25.08 9.08
CA ALA A 169 5.81 -25.34 10.05
C ALA A 169 4.53 -24.54 9.79
N LEU A 170 4.63 -23.27 9.39
CA LEU A 170 3.48 -22.45 9.04
C LEU A 170 2.83 -22.87 7.73
N ALA A 171 3.61 -23.25 6.72
CA ALA A 171 3.09 -23.74 5.45
C ALA A 171 2.18 -24.97 5.61
N ALA A 172 2.49 -25.86 6.55
CA ALA A 172 1.67 -27.01 6.88
C ALA A 172 0.28 -26.65 7.47
N GLU A 173 0.12 -25.44 8.00
CA GLU A 173 -1.13 -24.94 8.58
C GLU A 173 -1.87 -23.96 7.65
N GLN A 174 -1.30 -23.62 6.50
CA GLN A 174 -1.83 -22.60 5.59
C GLN A 174 -3.29 -22.87 5.18
N SER A 175 -3.64 -24.12 4.95
CA SER A 175 -5.01 -24.52 4.56
C SER A 175 -6.06 -24.31 5.67
N LYS A 176 -5.63 -24.16 6.92
CA LYS A 176 -6.50 -23.91 8.08
C LYS A 176 -6.76 -22.43 8.30
N LEU A 177 -6.05 -21.54 7.61
CA LEU A 177 -6.22 -20.10 7.77
C LEU A 177 -7.64 -19.69 7.40
N GLN A 178 -8.28 -18.94 8.29
CA GLN A 178 -9.59 -18.33 8.06
C GLN A 178 -9.42 -16.82 7.81
N GLY A 179 -10.23 -16.28 6.90
CA GLY A 179 -10.14 -14.89 6.52
C GLY A 179 -8.78 -14.51 5.92
N GLU A 180 -8.60 -13.24 5.64
CA GLU A 180 -7.33 -12.74 5.12
C GLU A 180 -6.25 -12.81 6.21
N THR A 181 -5.11 -13.39 5.86
CA THR A 181 -3.93 -13.52 6.74
C THR A 181 -2.69 -13.40 5.87
N LEU A 182 -1.91 -12.35 6.08
CA LEU A 182 -0.76 -11.99 5.26
C LEU A 182 0.51 -12.09 6.08
N TRP A 183 1.44 -12.92 5.61
CA TRP A 183 2.75 -13.08 6.21
C TRP A 183 3.82 -12.37 5.38
N TYR A 184 4.68 -11.66 6.05
CA TYR A 184 5.81 -10.95 5.45
C TYR A 184 7.08 -11.27 6.23
N ARG A 185 8.17 -11.54 5.51
CA ARG A 185 9.50 -11.73 6.07
C ARG A 185 10.32 -10.46 5.90
N MET A 186 10.97 -9.99 6.94
CA MET A 186 11.89 -8.86 6.84
C MET A 186 13.09 -9.23 5.95
N VAL A 187 13.39 -8.34 5.00
CA VAL A 187 14.55 -8.46 4.11
C VAL A 187 15.66 -7.51 4.53
N VAL A 188 15.29 -6.26 4.82
CA VAL A 188 16.19 -5.20 5.29
C VAL A 188 15.49 -4.32 6.32
N GLY A 189 16.26 -3.69 7.19
CA GLY A 189 15.77 -2.65 8.09
C GLY A 189 15.64 -3.05 9.57
N GLY A 190 16.08 -4.25 9.95
CA GLY A 190 16.04 -4.68 11.34
C GLY A 190 16.66 -6.04 11.58
N ASN A 191 16.34 -6.64 12.74
CA ASN A 191 16.83 -7.96 13.11
C ASN A 191 16.21 -9.04 12.22
N THR A 192 17.02 -10.00 11.80
CA THR A 192 16.60 -11.16 11.03
C THR A 192 17.07 -12.46 11.69
N PRO A 193 16.28 -13.53 11.65
CA PRO A 193 15.00 -13.68 10.95
C PRO A 193 13.83 -13.08 11.76
N SER A 194 13.07 -12.18 11.13
CA SER A 194 11.85 -11.63 11.70
C SER A 194 10.72 -11.53 10.69
N TYR A 195 9.50 -11.60 11.21
CA TYR A 195 8.27 -11.71 10.42
C TYR A 195 7.19 -10.79 10.95
N VAL A 196 6.29 -10.41 10.06
CA VAL A 196 5.04 -9.72 10.37
C VAL A 196 3.89 -10.55 9.85
N ARG A 197 2.87 -10.76 10.69
CA ARG A 197 1.56 -11.25 10.28
C ARG A 197 0.56 -10.11 10.39
N LEU A 198 -0.15 -9.81 9.32
CA LEU A 198 -1.24 -8.85 9.28
C LEU A 198 -2.56 -9.57 8.97
N ARG A 199 -3.56 -9.37 9.81
CA ARG A 199 -4.89 -9.94 9.67
C ARG A 199 -5.94 -8.83 9.67
N PRO A 200 -6.33 -8.29 8.49
CA PRO A 200 -7.39 -7.31 8.39
C PRO A 200 -8.72 -7.89 8.91
N ARG A 201 -9.47 -7.11 9.72
CA ARG A 201 -10.78 -7.48 10.26
C ARG A 201 -11.68 -6.25 10.33
N ALA A 202 -12.98 -6.45 10.11
CA ALA A 202 -13.93 -5.33 10.15
C ALA A 202 -14.10 -4.77 11.57
N THR A 203 -14.05 -5.64 12.58
CA THR A 203 -14.35 -5.29 13.98
C THR A 203 -13.35 -5.88 14.97
N LEU A 204 -13.32 -5.32 16.18
CA LEU A 204 -12.56 -5.91 17.29
C LEU A 204 -13.17 -7.28 17.72
N ALA A 205 -14.48 -7.42 17.66
CA ALA A 205 -15.14 -8.68 17.98
C ALA A 205 -14.61 -9.82 17.10
N ALA A 206 -14.50 -9.60 15.78
CA ALA A 206 -13.95 -10.59 14.87
C ALA A 206 -12.50 -10.99 15.21
N ILE A 207 -11.69 -10.05 15.72
CA ILE A 207 -10.32 -10.35 16.18
C ILE A 207 -10.38 -11.25 17.44
N LEU A 208 -11.24 -10.91 18.39
CA LEU A 208 -11.33 -11.63 19.67
C LEU A 208 -11.94 -13.03 19.50
N ASP A 209 -12.98 -13.15 18.68
CA ASP A 209 -13.66 -14.42 18.41
C ASP A 209 -12.76 -15.44 17.71
N GLU A 210 -11.87 -14.95 16.81
CA GLU A 210 -10.94 -15.80 16.06
C GLU A 210 -9.61 -16.05 16.80
N HIS A 211 -9.36 -15.39 17.93
CA HIS A 211 -8.02 -15.38 18.56
C HIS A 211 -7.50 -16.78 18.90
N ALA A 212 -8.34 -17.63 19.48
CA ALA A 212 -7.96 -18.99 19.87
C ALA A 212 -7.64 -19.89 18.66
N ASP A 213 -8.39 -19.74 17.57
CA ASP A 213 -8.23 -20.55 16.36
C ASP A 213 -7.05 -20.13 15.50
N GLN A 214 -6.49 -18.94 15.76
CA GLN A 214 -5.42 -18.34 14.97
C GLN A 214 -4.09 -18.21 15.73
N ALA A 215 -3.96 -18.90 16.85
CA ALA A 215 -2.69 -19.03 17.56
C ALA A 215 -1.63 -19.66 16.63
N LEU A 216 -0.38 -19.30 16.86
CA LEU A 216 0.71 -19.97 16.17
C LEU A 216 0.79 -21.43 16.60
N PRO A 217 1.14 -22.38 15.68
CA PRO A 217 1.26 -23.78 16.04
C PRO A 217 2.27 -23.98 17.18
N ASP A 218 1.97 -24.83 18.15
CA ASP A 218 2.84 -25.12 19.30
C ASP A 218 4.27 -25.51 18.87
N LYS A 219 4.40 -26.21 17.74
CA LYS A 219 5.68 -26.65 17.18
C LYS A 219 6.64 -25.50 16.81
N VAL A 220 6.15 -24.26 16.69
CA VAL A 220 7.01 -23.10 16.40
C VAL A 220 7.41 -22.33 17.67
N SER A 221 6.81 -22.61 18.81
CA SER A 221 7.06 -21.86 20.06
C SER A 221 8.54 -21.81 20.43
N GLY A 222 9.23 -22.95 20.33
CA GLY A 222 10.69 -23.05 20.60
C GLY A 222 11.59 -22.35 19.57
N LEU A 223 11.04 -21.92 18.44
CA LEU A 223 11.77 -21.19 17.39
C LEU A 223 11.74 -19.68 17.61
N ILE A 224 10.80 -19.19 18.42
CA ILE A 224 10.51 -17.77 18.63
C ILE A 224 11.33 -17.24 19.80
N SER A 225 12.06 -16.14 19.57
CA SER A 225 12.76 -15.40 20.62
C SER A 225 11.89 -14.27 21.21
N LYS A 226 11.07 -13.63 20.36
CA LYS A 226 10.13 -12.57 20.77
C LYS A 226 8.89 -12.58 19.88
N MET A 227 7.73 -12.39 20.50
CA MET A 227 6.47 -12.21 19.79
C MET A 227 5.66 -11.11 20.45
N THR A 228 5.06 -10.25 19.62
CA THR A 228 4.12 -9.22 20.06
C THR A 228 2.87 -9.28 19.20
N VAL A 229 1.72 -9.27 19.84
CA VAL A 229 0.40 -9.22 19.15
C VAL A 229 -0.28 -7.92 19.54
N GLU A 230 -0.70 -7.16 18.54
CA GLU A 230 -1.28 -5.85 18.70
C GLU A 230 -2.54 -5.71 17.86
N THR A 231 -3.44 -4.81 18.27
CA THR A 231 -4.59 -4.41 17.48
C THR A 231 -4.36 -3.02 16.90
N LEU A 232 -4.57 -2.89 15.61
CA LEU A 232 -4.42 -1.66 14.86
C LEU A 232 -5.78 -1.08 14.47
N ASN A 233 -5.86 0.26 14.47
CA ASN A 233 -6.95 1.01 13.85
C ASN A 233 -6.46 1.65 12.56
N LEU A 234 -7.13 1.35 11.45
CA LEU A 234 -6.90 2.07 10.20
C LEU A 234 -7.31 3.54 10.37
N ARG A 235 -6.54 4.44 9.79
CA ARG A 235 -6.79 5.88 9.79
C ARG A 235 -7.28 6.32 8.40
N PRO A 236 -8.61 6.38 8.15
CA PRO A 236 -9.15 6.66 6.82
C PRO A 236 -8.70 8.00 6.23
N ASN A 237 -8.44 9.00 7.08
CA ASN A 237 -7.91 10.30 6.68
C ASN A 237 -6.40 10.32 6.38
N MET A 238 -5.72 9.19 6.59
CA MET A 238 -4.26 9.03 6.39
C MET A 238 -3.97 7.92 5.37
N LEU A 239 -4.75 7.85 4.29
CA LEU A 239 -4.59 6.88 3.21
C LEU A 239 -4.28 7.61 1.90
N VAL A 240 -3.43 7.02 1.04
CA VAL A 240 -3.21 7.48 -0.34
C VAL A 240 -3.41 6.28 -1.26
N ASN A 241 -4.19 6.46 -2.33
CA ASN A 241 -4.54 5.42 -3.32
C ASN A 241 -5.17 4.16 -2.71
N VAL A 242 -5.84 4.31 -1.58
CA VAL A 242 -6.55 3.24 -0.87
C VAL A 242 -7.93 3.75 -0.48
N THR A 243 -8.95 2.98 -0.80
CA THR A 243 -10.34 3.27 -0.37
C THR A 243 -10.69 2.33 0.76
N PRO A 244 -11.06 2.84 1.95
CA PRO A 244 -11.47 1.98 3.06
C PRO A 244 -12.67 1.10 2.66
N GLU A 245 -12.66 -0.15 3.08
CA GLU A 245 -13.87 -0.96 3.01
C GLU A 245 -14.91 -0.37 3.97
N ALA A 246 -16.11 -0.06 3.45
CA ALA A 246 -17.20 0.42 4.28
C ALA A 246 -17.49 -0.60 5.38
N ALA A 247 -17.58 -0.17 6.63
CA ALA A 247 -18.05 -1.02 7.71
C ALA A 247 -19.49 -1.49 7.37
N ARG A 248 -19.62 -2.75 7.00
CA ARG A 248 -20.91 -3.41 6.76
C ARG A 248 -21.48 -3.95 8.06
#